data_b56d2acc827a290e33f4b783ff7b248e
#
_entry.id   b56d2acc827a290e33f4b783ff7b248e
#
_cell.length_a   1.000
_cell.length_b   1.000
_cell.length_c   1.000
_cell.angle_alpha   90.00
_cell.angle_beta   90.00
_cell.angle_gamma   90.00
#
_symmetry.space_group_name_H-M   'P 1'
#
loop_
_entity.id
_entity.type
_entity.pdbx_description
1 polymer ?
#
loop_
_entity_poly.entity_id
_entity_poly.type
_entity_poly.pdbx_seq_one_letter_code
_entity_poly.pdbx_strand_id
1 'polypeptide(L)'
;MGVVISCFAKVGGTGISNVLFHTARAAYRTGALNAVICYGNRQSEIPSDLIRPIRFQPVRMVSFLKARYYYTLKRMALDRRTARHIRRYGCDIFHGWTAECLHSLEEAKRIGAKTIVERPAPHPVATRRLLMEEYARWGLPFPRDEVHPWMRKFGNVHREEIVAPEEFSLADRVVVQSEFCRQSFVEEGFSADRLVVLPRAVDLAEYAPVEGKDRDRFRVLFVGMVCLRKGFLDLARAWRDLALPGGELWVVGQVHEEAVPLLEPYRQDPTIRFLGHASGGAARFYGQADVFALPSIVEGSAKTTYEAMAAGLPVVTTLNAGSVVRDGIDGFIVPIRDQDALKRRLLFLYENRHAARAMGEAARKRVGDFSWETYESRLIDLYGELMGAGQVRTGGGADA
;
A
#
# COMPACT_ATOMS: atom_id res chain seq x y z
N MET A 1 6.15 -4.72 28.74
CA MET A 1 5.45 -4.02 27.63
C MET A 1 4.56 -5.03 26.92
N GLY A 2 3.28 -4.71 26.74
CA GLY A 2 2.31 -5.61 26.11
C GLY A 2 1.60 -4.95 24.93
N VAL A 3 1.82 -5.47 23.70
CA VAL A 3 1.24 -4.96 22.46
C VAL A 3 0.07 -5.84 22.04
N VAL A 4 -1.10 -5.26 21.83
CA VAL A 4 -2.26 -5.89 21.19
C VAL A 4 -2.40 -5.35 19.78
N ILE A 5 -2.46 -6.24 18.80
CA ILE A 5 -2.57 -5.91 17.36
C ILE A 5 -3.92 -6.40 16.84
N SER A 6 -4.61 -5.59 16.04
CA SER A 6 -5.89 -5.97 15.42
C SER A 6 -5.93 -5.57 13.95
N CYS A 7 -6.21 -6.54 13.06
CA CYS A 7 -6.33 -6.27 11.62
C CYS A 7 -7.33 -7.22 10.94
N PHE A 8 -8.09 -6.68 9.98
CA PHE A 8 -9.01 -7.44 9.13
C PHE A 8 -8.29 -8.32 8.09
N ALA A 9 -7.23 -8.96 8.47
CA ALA A 9 -6.42 -9.81 7.61
C ALA A 9 -6.17 -11.18 8.27
N LYS A 10 -5.46 -12.05 7.58
CA LYS A 10 -4.85 -13.23 8.19
C LYS A 10 -3.38 -12.91 8.51
N VAL A 11 -2.82 -13.50 9.53
CA VAL A 11 -1.37 -13.36 9.78
C VAL A 11 -0.62 -14.26 8.79
N GLY A 12 0.25 -13.67 7.98
CA GLY A 12 0.99 -14.37 6.91
C GLY A 12 0.22 -14.52 5.59
N GLY A 13 0.94 -14.49 4.51
CA GLY A 13 0.44 -14.51 3.13
C GLY A 13 0.93 -13.29 2.34
N THR A 14 0.09 -12.74 1.48
CA THR A 14 0.44 -11.61 0.60
C THR A 14 -0.29 -10.33 0.99
N GLY A 15 0.16 -9.18 0.49
CA GLY A 15 -0.47 -7.88 0.70
C GLY A 15 -0.51 -7.49 2.18
N ILE A 16 -1.68 -7.03 2.66
CA ILE A 16 -1.86 -6.61 4.05
C ILE A 16 -1.63 -7.76 5.05
N SER A 17 -1.84 -9.00 4.64
CA SER A 17 -1.57 -10.18 5.48
C SER A 17 -0.08 -10.35 5.79
N ASN A 18 0.79 -10.00 4.84
CA ASN A 18 2.23 -10.00 5.05
C ASN A 18 2.66 -8.83 5.95
N VAL A 19 2.08 -7.64 5.75
CA VAL A 19 2.32 -6.48 6.63
C VAL A 19 1.95 -6.83 8.07
N LEU A 20 0.75 -7.39 8.30
CA LEU A 20 0.31 -7.83 9.62
C LEU A 20 1.27 -8.85 10.26
N PHE A 21 1.81 -9.78 9.46
CA PHE A 21 2.79 -10.74 9.95
C PHE A 21 4.05 -10.04 10.46
N HIS A 22 4.63 -9.14 9.68
CA HIS A 22 5.84 -8.41 10.08
C HIS A 22 5.59 -7.44 11.24
N THR A 23 4.42 -6.80 11.30
CA THR A 23 4.01 -5.99 12.45
C THR A 23 3.93 -6.83 13.72
N ALA A 24 3.33 -8.02 13.63
CA ALA A 24 3.25 -8.94 14.77
C ALA A 24 4.62 -9.52 15.15
N ARG A 25 5.46 -9.85 14.16
CA ARG A 25 6.81 -10.36 14.37
C ARG A 25 7.72 -9.34 15.06
N ALA A 26 7.61 -8.06 14.70
CA ALA A 26 8.33 -6.98 15.37
C ALA A 26 8.03 -6.96 16.89
N ALA A 27 6.75 -6.98 17.26
CA ALA A 27 6.34 -7.05 18.67
C ALA A 27 6.73 -8.39 19.35
N TYR A 28 6.69 -9.51 18.62
CA TYR A 28 7.05 -10.83 19.14
C TYR A 28 8.55 -10.92 19.45
N ARG A 29 9.42 -10.43 18.55
CA ARG A 29 10.89 -10.45 18.72
C ARG A 29 11.37 -9.67 19.95
N THR A 30 10.60 -8.67 20.38
CA THR A 30 10.91 -7.90 21.61
C THR A 30 10.27 -8.50 22.87
N GLY A 31 9.58 -9.63 22.75
CA GLY A 31 8.81 -10.21 23.86
C GLY A 31 7.58 -9.39 24.26
N ALA A 32 7.20 -8.41 23.44
CA ALA A 32 6.11 -7.47 23.75
C ALA A 32 4.74 -7.93 23.22
N LEU A 33 4.65 -8.90 22.34
CA LEU A 33 3.39 -9.31 21.74
C LEU A 33 2.46 -10.02 22.73
N ASN A 34 1.32 -9.41 23.07
CA ASN A 34 0.29 -10.03 23.90
C ASN A 34 -0.73 -10.83 23.08
N ALA A 35 -1.22 -10.23 21.98
CA ALA A 35 -2.17 -10.91 21.11
C ALA A 35 -2.27 -10.23 19.74
N VAL A 36 -2.57 -11.04 18.71
CA VAL A 36 -3.03 -10.58 17.40
C VAL A 36 -4.47 -11.04 17.18
N ILE A 37 -5.42 -10.12 17.14
CA ILE A 37 -6.83 -10.41 16.83
C ILE A 37 -7.03 -10.24 15.32
N CYS A 38 -7.43 -11.32 14.62
CA CYS A 38 -7.41 -11.36 13.16
C CYS A 38 -8.43 -12.37 12.59
N TYR A 39 -8.43 -12.59 11.28
CA TYR A 39 -9.31 -13.56 10.61
C TYR A 39 -8.62 -14.86 10.16
N GLY A 40 -7.45 -15.16 10.67
CA GLY A 40 -6.76 -16.43 10.44
C GLY A 40 -5.26 -16.35 10.63
N ASN A 41 -4.63 -17.54 10.58
CA ASN A 41 -3.17 -17.69 10.69
C ASN A 41 -2.68 -18.60 9.54
N ARG A 42 -1.64 -18.15 8.83
CA ARG A 42 -0.99 -18.89 7.73
C ARG A 42 0.53 -18.98 7.92
N GLN A 43 1.02 -18.56 9.07
CA GLN A 43 2.43 -18.60 9.42
C GLN A 43 2.66 -19.54 10.61
N SER A 44 3.90 -19.93 10.88
CA SER A 44 4.30 -20.85 11.95
C SER A 44 5.39 -20.29 12.89
N GLU A 45 5.92 -19.08 12.61
CA GLU A 45 7.01 -18.48 13.39
C GLU A 45 6.54 -17.92 14.73
N ILE A 46 5.37 -17.24 14.73
CA ILE A 46 4.79 -16.72 15.97
C ILE A 46 3.89 -17.80 16.59
N PRO A 47 4.04 -18.09 17.89
CA PRO A 47 3.23 -19.11 18.58
C PRO A 47 1.73 -18.90 18.40
N SER A 48 0.99 -19.98 18.19
CA SER A 48 -0.42 -19.94 17.85
C SER A 48 -1.33 -19.46 19.00
N ASP A 49 -0.87 -19.51 20.23
CA ASP A 49 -1.55 -18.98 21.41
C ASP A 49 -1.55 -17.45 21.49
N LEU A 50 -0.61 -16.79 20.81
CA LEU A 50 -0.58 -15.34 20.63
C LEU A 50 -1.47 -14.87 19.46
N ILE A 51 -1.83 -15.75 18.54
CA ILE A 51 -2.71 -15.44 17.42
C ILE A 51 -4.13 -15.85 17.77
N ARG A 52 -5.05 -14.90 17.81
CA ARG A 52 -6.44 -15.10 18.22
C ARG A 52 -7.41 -14.90 17.05
N PRO A 53 -7.51 -15.90 16.14
CA PRO A 53 -8.41 -15.75 14.99
C PRO A 53 -9.88 -15.80 15.43
N ILE A 54 -10.70 -14.98 14.78
CA ILE A 54 -12.15 -15.02 14.96
C ILE A 54 -12.68 -16.25 14.22
N ARG A 55 -12.86 -17.37 14.96
CA ARG A 55 -13.31 -18.65 14.41
C ARG A 55 -14.80 -18.68 14.16
N PHE A 56 -15.58 -18.23 15.15
CA PHE A 56 -17.03 -18.16 15.02
C PHE A 56 -17.43 -16.86 14.32
N GLN A 57 -17.98 -17.01 13.12
CA GLN A 57 -18.36 -15.91 12.23
C GLN A 57 -19.83 -16.04 11.83
N PRO A 58 -20.78 -15.69 12.73
CA PRO A 58 -22.22 -15.74 12.40
C PRO A 58 -22.56 -14.85 11.19
N VAL A 59 -21.72 -13.83 10.93
CA VAL A 59 -21.81 -13.00 9.72
C VAL A 59 -21.71 -13.82 8.42
N ARG A 60 -21.15 -15.03 8.45
CA ARG A 60 -21.17 -15.93 7.29
C ARG A 60 -22.58 -16.34 6.87
N MET A 61 -23.54 -16.38 7.80
CA MET A 61 -24.93 -16.66 7.50
C MET A 61 -25.60 -15.57 6.64
N VAL A 62 -25.02 -14.37 6.64
CA VAL A 62 -25.44 -13.23 5.80
C VAL A 62 -24.49 -12.96 4.63
N SER A 63 -23.72 -13.96 4.22
CA SER A 63 -22.78 -13.85 3.09
C SER A 63 -23.46 -13.60 1.74
N PHE A 64 -24.78 -13.82 1.65
CA PHE A 64 -25.62 -13.44 0.51
C PHE A 64 -25.85 -11.93 0.39
N LEU A 65 -25.56 -11.15 1.45
CA LEU A 65 -25.61 -9.70 1.36
C LEU A 65 -24.53 -9.19 0.41
N LYS A 66 -24.79 -8.03 -0.22
CA LYS A 66 -23.77 -7.34 -1.02
C LYS A 66 -22.46 -7.27 -0.25
N ALA A 67 -21.35 -7.50 -0.91
CA ALA A 67 -20.01 -7.62 -0.29
C ALA A 67 -19.69 -6.50 0.70
N ARG A 68 -20.11 -5.25 0.40
CA ARG A 68 -19.92 -4.07 1.27
C ARG A 68 -20.50 -4.26 2.68
N TYR A 69 -21.73 -4.79 2.81
CA TYR A 69 -22.37 -5.01 4.09
C TYR A 69 -21.71 -6.14 4.87
N TYR A 70 -21.42 -7.22 4.17
CA TYR A 70 -20.72 -8.37 4.75
C TYR A 70 -19.36 -7.99 5.34
N TYR A 71 -18.54 -7.27 4.60
CA TYR A 71 -17.23 -6.85 5.08
C TYR A 71 -17.29 -5.81 6.19
N THR A 72 -18.27 -4.89 6.17
CA THR A 72 -18.46 -3.92 7.25
C THR A 72 -18.85 -4.63 8.54
N LEU A 73 -19.80 -5.57 8.51
CA LEU A 73 -20.17 -6.36 9.67
C LEU A 73 -18.99 -7.14 10.27
N LYS A 74 -18.14 -7.70 9.42
CA LYS A 74 -16.93 -8.39 9.87
C LYS A 74 -15.96 -7.44 10.56
N ARG A 75 -15.72 -6.24 10.03
CA ARG A 75 -14.86 -5.24 10.68
C ARG A 75 -15.42 -4.79 12.03
N MET A 76 -16.72 -4.53 12.11
CA MET A 76 -17.37 -4.23 13.38
C MET A 76 -17.26 -5.38 14.40
N ALA A 77 -17.35 -6.64 13.95
CA ALA A 77 -17.16 -7.80 14.81
C ALA A 77 -15.71 -7.93 15.31
N LEU A 78 -14.73 -7.65 14.44
CA LEU A 78 -13.31 -7.59 14.80
C LEU A 78 -13.09 -6.55 15.90
N ASP A 79 -13.50 -5.31 15.66
CA ASP A 79 -13.32 -4.19 16.56
C ASP A 79 -13.93 -4.46 17.94
N ARG A 80 -15.19 -4.88 18.00
CA ARG A 80 -15.85 -5.25 19.27
C ARG A 80 -15.19 -6.42 19.99
N ARG A 81 -14.62 -7.38 19.25
CA ARG A 81 -13.89 -8.50 19.84
C ARG A 81 -12.56 -8.02 20.43
N THR A 82 -11.86 -7.14 19.73
CA THR A 82 -10.62 -6.54 20.18
C THR A 82 -10.84 -5.66 21.42
N ALA A 83 -11.83 -4.79 21.39
CA ALA A 83 -12.19 -3.96 22.56
C ALA A 83 -12.47 -4.80 23.80
N ARG A 84 -13.24 -5.92 23.66
CA ARG A 84 -13.48 -6.86 24.78
C ARG A 84 -12.19 -7.54 25.25
N HIS A 85 -11.28 -7.84 24.35
CA HIS A 85 -9.98 -8.42 24.71
C HIS A 85 -9.15 -7.42 25.52
N ILE A 86 -9.03 -6.17 25.05
CA ILE A 86 -8.32 -5.08 25.73
C ILE A 86 -8.91 -4.85 27.12
N ARG A 87 -10.25 -4.77 27.24
CA ARG A 87 -10.93 -4.60 28.53
C ARG A 87 -10.61 -5.72 29.53
N ARG A 88 -10.48 -6.96 29.05
CA ARG A 88 -10.30 -8.13 29.93
C ARG A 88 -8.84 -8.35 30.33
N TYR A 89 -7.89 -8.11 29.41
CA TYR A 89 -6.51 -8.50 29.59
C TYR A 89 -5.53 -7.32 29.65
N GLY A 90 -5.99 -6.11 29.27
CA GLY A 90 -5.15 -4.92 29.17
C GLY A 90 -4.16 -4.96 27.99
N CYS A 91 -3.51 -3.85 27.78
CA CYS A 91 -2.32 -3.69 26.94
C CYS A 91 -1.62 -2.37 27.30
N ASP A 92 -0.34 -2.25 26.95
CA ASP A 92 0.37 -0.97 27.04
C ASP A 92 0.30 -0.21 25.72
N ILE A 93 0.27 -0.95 24.58
CA ILE A 93 0.09 -0.39 23.25
C ILE A 93 -1.01 -1.16 22.53
N PHE A 94 -1.93 -0.43 21.91
CA PHE A 94 -2.88 -0.95 20.94
C PHE A 94 -2.49 -0.49 19.53
N HIS A 95 -2.34 -1.41 18.57
CA HIS A 95 -2.02 -1.14 17.17
C HIS A 95 -3.11 -1.70 16.26
N GLY A 96 -3.89 -0.80 15.65
CA GLY A 96 -5.01 -1.13 14.76
C GLY A 96 -4.84 -0.57 13.36
N TRP A 97 -5.73 -0.99 12.45
CA TRP A 97 -5.86 -0.46 11.09
C TRP A 97 -7.10 0.41 10.96
N THR A 98 -7.00 1.42 10.11
CA THR A 98 -8.05 2.40 9.87
C THR A 98 -9.38 1.77 9.44
N ALA A 99 -10.50 2.37 9.87
CA ALA A 99 -11.88 2.00 9.60
C ALA A 99 -12.30 0.62 10.15
N GLU A 100 -11.58 0.14 11.19
CA GLU A 100 -11.89 -1.16 11.82
C GLU A 100 -11.48 -1.26 13.30
N CYS A 101 -11.16 -0.15 13.99
CA CYS A 101 -10.60 -0.19 15.33
C CYS A 101 -11.12 0.90 16.30
N LEU A 102 -12.20 1.61 15.98
CA LEU A 102 -12.69 2.73 16.78
C LEU A 102 -13.00 2.33 18.25
N HIS A 103 -13.80 1.30 18.48
CA HIS A 103 -14.12 0.85 19.85
C HIS A 103 -12.90 0.29 20.57
N SER A 104 -11.97 -0.29 19.85
CA SER A 104 -10.70 -0.76 20.41
C SER A 104 -9.82 0.40 20.86
N LEU A 105 -9.79 1.50 20.09
CA LEU A 105 -9.09 2.73 20.45
C LEU A 105 -9.70 3.39 21.69
N GLU A 106 -11.03 3.52 21.73
CA GLU A 106 -11.76 4.04 22.90
C GLU A 106 -11.42 3.25 24.17
N GLU A 107 -11.43 1.92 24.07
CA GLU A 107 -11.12 1.05 25.21
C GLU A 107 -9.63 1.13 25.61
N ALA A 108 -8.72 1.19 24.66
CA ALA A 108 -7.29 1.37 24.91
C ALA A 108 -7.00 2.71 25.61
N LYS A 109 -7.60 3.80 25.14
CA LYS A 109 -7.50 5.11 25.80
C LYS A 109 -8.07 5.10 27.21
N ARG A 110 -9.20 4.43 27.42
CA ARG A 110 -9.84 4.31 28.75
C ARG A 110 -8.92 3.67 29.80
N ILE A 111 -8.08 2.72 29.40
CA ILE A 111 -7.11 2.06 30.30
C ILE A 111 -5.74 2.71 30.30
N GLY A 112 -5.55 3.87 29.62
CA GLY A 112 -4.29 4.61 29.55
C GLY A 112 -3.25 4.03 28.58
N ALA A 113 -3.61 3.09 27.71
CA ALA A 113 -2.71 2.52 26.73
C ALA A 113 -2.38 3.54 25.62
N LYS A 114 -1.18 3.43 25.05
CA LYS A 114 -0.80 4.15 23.84
C LYS A 114 -1.45 3.53 22.61
N THR A 115 -1.73 4.35 21.61
CA THR A 115 -2.51 3.92 20.46
C THR A 115 -1.86 4.28 19.13
N ILE A 116 -1.85 3.30 18.22
CA ILE A 116 -1.36 3.44 16.85
C ILE A 116 -2.46 3.04 15.88
N VAL A 117 -2.67 3.85 14.85
CA VAL A 117 -3.54 3.51 13.72
C VAL A 117 -2.72 3.49 12.43
N GLU A 118 -2.70 2.36 11.72
CA GLU A 118 -2.14 2.30 10.37
C GLU A 118 -3.15 2.75 9.31
N ARG A 119 -2.73 3.68 8.48
CA ARG A 119 -3.46 4.13 7.30
C ARG A 119 -2.66 3.82 6.02
N PRO A 120 -2.97 2.75 5.30
CA PRO A 120 -2.25 2.37 4.07
C PRO A 120 -2.67 3.18 2.84
N ALA A 121 -3.19 4.38 3.02
CA ALA A 121 -3.67 5.28 1.97
C ALA A 121 -3.53 6.74 2.43
N PRO A 122 -3.63 7.75 1.56
CA PRO A 122 -3.70 9.15 1.95
C PRO A 122 -4.96 9.46 2.77
N HIS A 123 -5.05 10.66 3.30
CA HIS A 123 -6.24 11.11 4.04
C HIS A 123 -7.51 10.90 3.21
N PRO A 124 -8.63 10.44 3.79
CA PRO A 124 -9.85 10.12 3.03
C PRO A 124 -10.36 11.28 2.18
N VAL A 125 -10.35 12.50 2.72
CA VAL A 125 -10.81 13.71 2.01
C VAL A 125 -9.93 13.98 0.79
N ALA A 126 -8.60 13.96 0.95
CA ALA A 126 -7.66 14.14 -0.15
C ALA A 126 -7.81 13.05 -1.22
N THR A 127 -7.97 11.79 -0.81
CA THR A 127 -8.21 10.66 -1.71
C THR A 127 -9.48 10.89 -2.53
N ARG A 128 -10.57 11.26 -1.88
CA ARG A 128 -11.86 11.50 -2.53
C ARG A 128 -11.78 12.67 -3.52
N ARG A 129 -11.17 13.79 -3.11
CA ARG A 129 -10.97 14.97 -3.97
C ARG A 129 -10.26 14.59 -5.26
N LEU A 130 -9.09 13.96 -5.16
CA LEU A 130 -8.29 13.55 -6.32
C LEU A 130 -9.03 12.60 -7.25
N LEU A 131 -9.78 11.63 -6.70
CA LEU A 131 -10.56 10.70 -7.51
C LEU A 131 -11.76 11.38 -8.17
N MET A 132 -12.49 12.24 -7.47
CA MET A 132 -13.62 12.99 -8.07
C MET A 132 -13.15 13.85 -9.25
N GLU A 133 -12.03 14.56 -9.11
CA GLU A 133 -11.41 15.32 -10.19
C GLU A 133 -11.02 14.42 -11.37
N GLU A 134 -10.49 13.23 -11.10
CA GLU A 134 -10.07 12.31 -12.15
C GLU A 134 -11.26 11.74 -12.91
N TYR A 135 -12.32 11.32 -12.22
CA TYR A 135 -13.55 10.88 -12.88
C TYR A 135 -14.19 11.98 -13.74
N ALA A 136 -14.24 13.21 -13.21
CA ALA A 136 -14.74 14.35 -13.96
C ALA A 136 -13.90 14.64 -15.22
N ARG A 137 -12.56 14.55 -15.12
CA ARG A 137 -11.63 14.74 -16.24
C ARG A 137 -11.88 13.76 -17.39
N TRP A 138 -12.27 12.52 -17.06
CA TRP A 138 -12.57 11.49 -18.05
C TRP A 138 -14.06 11.43 -18.42
N GLY A 139 -14.89 12.36 -17.95
CA GLY A 139 -16.33 12.42 -18.26
C GLY A 139 -17.13 11.27 -17.65
N LEU A 140 -16.61 10.63 -16.59
CA LEU A 140 -17.28 9.53 -15.90
C LEU A 140 -17.96 10.00 -14.62
N PRO A 141 -19.13 9.45 -14.28
CA PRO A 141 -19.75 9.70 -12.97
C PRO A 141 -18.89 9.11 -11.86
N PHE A 142 -18.64 9.89 -10.81
CA PHE A 142 -17.98 9.34 -9.63
C PHE A 142 -18.87 8.27 -8.96
N PRO A 143 -18.34 7.10 -8.61
CA PRO A 143 -19.14 6.02 -8.03
C PRO A 143 -19.85 6.48 -6.77
N ARG A 144 -21.16 6.31 -6.72
CA ARG A 144 -21.95 6.61 -5.53
C ARG A 144 -21.91 5.43 -4.55
N ASP A 145 -21.90 5.75 -3.27
CA ASP A 145 -22.11 4.73 -2.24
C ASP A 145 -23.60 4.39 -2.22
N GLU A 146 -24.00 3.42 -3.05
CA GLU A 146 -25.38 2.95 -3.18
C GLU A 146 -25.86 2.24 -1.93
N VAL A 147 -25.82 2.91 -0.80
CA VAL A 147 -26.31 2.40 0.48
C VAL A 147 -27.67 3.05 0.79
N HIS A 148 -28.66 2.22 1.11
CA HIS A 148 -29.96 2.73 1.52
C HIS A 148 -29.81 3.72 2.70
N PRO A 149 -30.53 4.85 2.75
CA PRO A 149 -30.33 5.91 3.76
C PRO A 149 -30.28 5.42 5.22
N TRP A 150 -31.13 4.47 5.59
CA TRP A 150 -31.13 3.91 6.95
C TRP A 150 -29.98 2.91 7.22
N MET A 151 -29.25 2.48 6.17
CA MET A 151 -28.06 1.62 6.25
C MET A 151 -26.74 2.37 6.02
N ARG A 152 -26.73 3.71 6.03
CA ARG A 152 -25.53 4.54 5.76
C ARG A 152 -24.31 4.12 6.59
N LYS A 153 -24.51 3.70 7.84
CA LYS A 153 -23.44 3.20 8.73
C LYS A 153 -22.68 1.98 8.17
N PHE A 154 -23.21 1.32 7.15
CA PHE A 154 -22.57 0.19 6.48
C PHE A 154 -21.86 0.58 5.17
N GLY A 155 -21.92 1.84 4.78
CA GLY A 155 -21.28 2.33 3.56
C GLY A 155 -19.80 2.64 3.72
N ASN A 156 -19.09 2.62 2.60
CA ASN A 156 -17.67 3.00 2.58
C ASN A 156 -17.50 4.48 2.92
N VAL A 157 -18.38 5.36 2.44
CA VAL A 157 -18.36 6.79 2.76
C VAL A 157 -18.43 7.01 4.28
N HIS A 158 -19.36 6.36 4.98
CA HIS A 158 -19.44 6.48 6.44
C HIS A 158 -18.15 6.05 7.13
N ARG A 159 -17.55 4.95 6.68
CA ARG A 159 -16.32 4.43 7.28
C ARG A 159 -15.11 5.34 7.00
N GLU A 160 -14.99 5.86 5.79
CA GLU A 160 -13.86 6.69 5.38
C GLU A 160 -14.00 8.14 5.86
N GLU A 161 -15.22 8.69 5.88
CA GLU A 161 -15.45 10.10 6.17
C GLU A 161 -15.87 10.40 7.62
N ILE A 162 -16.30 9.39 8.38
CA ILE A 162 -16.73 9.56 9.77
C ILE A 162 -15.87 8.71 10.69
N VAL A 163 -15.85 7.38 10.52
CA VAL A 163 -15.15 6.48 11.45
C VAL A 163 -13.64 6.69 11.41
N ALA A 164 -13.03 6.77 10.23
CA ALA A 164 -11.59 6.91 10.11
C ALA A 164 -11.05 8.24 10.70
N PRO A 165 -11.67 9.42 10.49
CA PRO A 165 -11.26 10.66 11.17
C PRO A 165 -11.38 10.58 12.71
N GLU A 166 -12.41 9.90 13.25
CA GLU A 166 -12.53 9.68 14.70
C GLU A 166 -11.37 8.79 15.21
N GLU A 167 -11.04 7.71 14.50
CA GLU A 167 -9.89 6.86 14.83
C GLU A 167 -8.58 7.66 14.84
N PHE A 168 -8.34 8.52 13.82
CA PHE A 168 -7.13 9.34 13.75
C PHE A 168 -7.08 10.36 14.88
N SER A 169 -8.22 10.91 15.31
CA SER A 169 -8.26 11.87 16.43
C SER A 169 -7.87 11.23 17.75
N LEU A 170 -8.25 9.97 17.98
CA LEU A 170 -7.96 9.21 19.17
C LEU A 170 -6.55 8.63 19.22
N ALA A 171 -5.93 8.37 18.06
CA ALA A 171 -4.61 7.75 17.99
C ALA A 171 -3.49 8.65 18.51
N ASP A 172 -2.55 8.13 19.30
CA ASP A 172 -1.33 8.86 19.68
C ASP A 172 -0.37 8.99 18.50
N ARG A 173 -0.34 7.98 17.59
CA ARG A 173 0.39 8.01 16.33
C ARG A 173 -0.47 7.44 15.20
N VAL A 174 -0.37 8.07 14.03
CA VAL A 174 -0.92 7.55 12.78
C VAL A 174 0.24 7.15 11.88
N VAL A 175 0.34 5.87 11.57
CA VAL A 175 1.36 5.33 10.68
C VAL A 175 0.86 5.41 9.24
N VAL A 176 1.61 6.09 8.39
CA VAL A 176 1.33 6.26 6.96
C VAL A 176 2.48 5.71 6.12
N GLN A 177 2.21 5.31 4.88
CA GLN A 177 3.18 4.55 4.10
C GLN A 177 4.10 5.39 3.19
N SER A 178 3.88 6.70 3.11
CA SER A 178 4.68 7.58 2.25
C SER A 178 4.60 9.04 2.69
N GLU A 179 5.53 9.84 2.19
CA GLU A 179 5.52 11.28 2.42
C GLU A 179 4.29 11.96 1.78
N PHE A 180 3.83 11.47 0.63
CA PHE A 180 2.56 11.91 0.04
C PHE A 180 1.37 11.68 0.99
N CYS A 181 1.30 10.50 1.61
CA CYS A 181 0.27 10.23 2.62
C CYS A 181 0.41 11.21 3.80
N ARG A 182 1.62 11.39 4.35
CA ARG A 182 1.85 12.33 5.45
C ARG A 182 1.39 13.74 5.09
N GLN A 183 1.78 14.22 3.92
CA GLN A 183 1.38 15.54 3.44
C GLN A 183 -0.14 15.69 3.33
N SER A 184 -0.83 14.67 2.84
CA SER A 184 -2.30 14.68 2.74
C SER A 184 -3.02 14.83 4.09
N PHE A 185 -2.42 14.34 5.18
CA PHE A 185 -2.94 14.52 6.54
C PHE A 185 -2.64 15.94 7.06
N VAL A 186 -1.44 16.45 6.80
CA VAL A 186 -1.06 17.82 7.21
C VAL A 186 -1.95 18.87 6.52
N GLU A 187 -2.27 18.68 5.23
CA GLU A 187 -3.18 19.53 4.48
C GLU A 187 -4.61 19.54 5.04
N GLU A 188 -5.03 18.46 5.68
CA GLU A 188 -6.32 18.35 6.36
C GLU A 188 -6.24 18.71 7.87
N GLY A 189 -5.15 19.35 8.30
CA GLY A 189 -4.99 19.93 9.63
C GLY A 189 -4.45 18.99 10.71
N PHE A 190 -3.95 17.79 10.34
CA PHE A 190 -3.30 16.91 11.30
C PHE A 190 -1.90 17.39 11.67
N SER A 191 -1.57 17.30 12.96
CA SER A 191 -0.24 17.64 13.45
C SER A 191 0.82 16.65 12.95
N ALA A 192 1.90 17.18 12.37
CA ALA A 192 2.95 16.38 11.74
C ALA A 192 3.71 15.48 12.71
N ASP A 193 3.79 15.85 14.00
CA ASP A 193 4.44 15.08 15.07
C ASP A 193 3.70 13.79 15.44
N ARG A 194 2.41 13.70 15.12
CA ARG A 194 1.62 12.47 15.29
C ARG A 194 1.71 11.51 14.11
N LEU A 195 2.31 11.94 13.00
CA LEU A 195 2.40 11.17 11.75
C LEU A 195 3.76 10.49 11.65
N VAL A 196 3.75 9.17 11.50
CA VAL A 196 4.96 8.36 11.32
C VAL A 196 4.96 7.77 9.92
N VAL A 197 5.98 8.09 9.13
CA VAL A 197 6.14 7.51 7.79
C VAL A 197 6.86 6.18 7.90
N LEU A 198 6.15 5.10 7.58
CA LEU A 198 6.69 3.75 7.54
C LEU A 198 6.50 3.18 6.12
N PRO A 199 7.49 3.33 5.23
CA PRO A 199 7.41 2.85 3.87
C PRO A 199 7.24 1.33 3.80
N ARG A 200 6.70 0.85 2.67
CA ARG A 200 6.60 -0.59 2.41
C ARG A 200 7.97 -1.24 2.30
N ALA A 201 7.99 -2.53 2.54
CA ALA A 201 9.14 -3.38 2.29
C ALA A 201 8.94 -4.26 1.05
N VAL A 202 10.04 -4.71 0.48
CA VAL A 202 10.09 -5.66 -0.65
C VAL A 202 11.15 -6.73 -0.37
N ASP A 203 10.91 -7.92 -0.89
CA ASP A 203 11.91 -8.98 -0.94
C ASP A 203 12.75 -8.83 -2.23
N LEU A 204 14.02 -8.48 -2.08
CA LEU A 204 14.94 -8.29 -3.21
C LEU A 204 15.20 -9.57 -3.99
N ALA A 205 15.12 -10.74 -3.34
CA ALA A 205 15.40 -12.02 -3.97
C ALA A 205 14.29 -12.42 -4.94
N GLU A 206 13.02 -12.05 -4.63
CA GLU A 206 11.88 -12.33 -5.50
C GLU A 206 11.95 -11.60 -6.85
N TYR A 207 12.65 -10.46 -6.90
CA TYR A 207 12.72 -9.57 -8.07
C TYR A 207 14.15 -9.38 -8.57
N ALA A 208 14.99 -10.41 -8.51
CA ALA A 208 16.34 -10.31 -9.02
C ALA A 208 16.36 -10.01 -10.54
N PRO A 209 17.30 -9.19 -11.03
CA PRO A 209 17.48 -8.96 -12.47
C PRO A 209 17.71 -10.29 -13.21
N VAL A 210 17.12 -10.41 -14.39
CA VAL A 210 17.23 -11.61 -15.22
C VAL A 210 18.27 -11.36 -16.33
N GLU A 211 19.16 -12.32 -16.56
CA GLU A 211 20.08 -12.32 -17.69
C GLU A 211 19.36 -12.72 -18.99
N GLY A 212 19.92 -12.31 -20.15
CA GLY A 212 19.39 -12.69 -21.47
C GLY A 212 18.18 -11.88 -21.94
N LYS A 213 18.02 -10.65 -21.44
CA LYS A 213 17.01 -9.70 -21.91
C LYS A 213 17.24 -9.36 -23.39
N ASP A 214 16.13 -9.38 -24.17
CA ASP A 214 16.10 -8.89 -25.55
C ASP A 214 16.41 -7.39 -25.59
N ARG A 215 17.54 -7.02 -26.18
CA ARG A 215 18.04 -5.63 -26.23
C ARG A 215 17.58 -4.86 -27.45
N ASP A 216 16.98 -5.54 -28.44
CA ASP A 216 16.54 -4.92 -29.68
C ASP A 216 15.21 -4.17 -29.52
N ARG A 217 14.51 -4.43 -28.40
CA ARG A 217 13.27 -3.77 -28.07
C ARG A 217 13.39 -2.84 -26.88
N PHE A 218 12.50 -1.85 -26.84
CA PHE A 218 12.32 -1.00 -25.67
C PHE A 218 10.98 -1.30 -25.01
N ARG A 219 11.02 -1.85 -23.81
CA ARG A 219 9.82 -2.27 -23.10
C ARG A 219 9.56 -1.40 -21.89
N VAL A 220 8.45 -0.68 -21.94
CA VAL A 220 7.90 0.01 -20.78
C VAL A 220 6.87 -0.91 -20.13
N LEU A 221 7.02 -1.15 -18.84
CA LEU A 221 6.14 -2.04 -18.06
C LEU A 221 5.24 -1.24 -17.13
N PHE A 222 3.95 -1.53 -17.18
CA PHE A 222 2.96 -1.14 -16.19
C PHE A 222 2.46 -2.41 -15.48
N VAL A 223 2.48 -2.42 -14.14
CA VAL A 223 1.92 -3.51 -13.33
C VAL A 223 0.90 -2.97 -12.35
N GLY A 224 -0.33 -3.46 -12.47
CA GLY A 224 -1.43 -3.07 -11.58
C GLY A 224 -2.79 -3.16 -12.25
N MET A 225 -3.84 -2.93 -11.48
CA MET A 225 -5.19 -2.80 -12.05
C MET A 225 -5.24 -1.61 -13.00
N VAL A 226 -5.73 -1.82 -14.21
CA VAL A 226 -5.96 -0.74 -15.18
C VAL A 226 -7.23 0.00 -14.78
N CYS A 227 -7.07 1.13 -14.10
CA CYS A 227 -8.14 1.97 -13.57
C CYS A 227 -7.70 3.43 -13.55
N LEU A 228 -8.65 4.36 -13.38
CA LEU A 228 -8.37 5.80 -13.37
C LEU A 228 -7.33 6.18 -12.31
N ARG A 229 -7.49 5.63 -11.11
CA ARG A 229 -6.61 5.86 -9.96
C ARG A 229 -5.13 5.61 -10.25
N LYS A 230 -4.82 4.66 -11.15
CA LYS A 230 -3.45 4.27 -11.51
C LYS A 230 -2.85 5.11 -12.64
N GLY A 231 -3.61 6.03 -13.23
CA GLY A 231 -3.12 6.93 -14.29
C GLY A 231 -2.75 6.22 -15.59
N PHE A 232 -3.22 4.99 -15.81
CA PHE A 232 -2.86 4.21 -17.00
C PHE A 232 -3.26 4.90 -18.30
N LEU A 233 -4.39 5.59 -18.34
CA LEU A 233 -4.86 6.28 -19.55
C LEU A 233 -3.93 7.42 -19.98
N ASP A 234 -3.32 8.13 -19.02
CA ASP A 234 -2.32 9.14 -19.32
C ASP A 234 -1.04 8.51 -19.89
N LEU A 235 -0.63 7.36 -19.33
CA LEU A 235 0.50 6.60 -19.84
C LEU A 235 0.24 6.08 -21.26
N ALA A 236 -0.93 5.50 -21.51
CA ALA A 236 -1.29 4.95 -22.82
C ALA A 236 -1.37 6.03 -23.90
N ARG A 237 -1.90 7.22 -23.55
CA ARG A 237 -1.93 8.38 -24.46
C ARG A 237 -0.53 8.88 -24.76
N ALA A 238 0.29 9.10 -23.72
CA ALA A 238 1.68 9.52 -23.87
C ALA A 238 2.50 8.55 -24.71
N TRP A 239 2.30 7.23 -24.49
CA TRP A 239 2.96 6.18 -25.24
C TRP A 239 2.61 6.22 -26.72
N ARG A 240 1.35 6.29 -27.06
CA ARG A 240 0.89 6.35 -28.45
C ARG A 240 1.39 7.60 -29.17
N ASP A 241 1.38 8.76 -28.50
CA ASP A 241 1.87 10.02 -29.06
C ASP A 241 3.38 9.99 -29.33
N LEU A 242 4.15 9.23 -28.55
CA LEU A 242 5.60 9.06 -28.73
C LEU A 242 5.95 8.22 -29.96
N ALA A 243 5.14 7.26 -30.35
CA ALA A 243 5.33 6.37 -31.50
C ALA A 243 6.77 5.81 -31.62
N LEU A 244 7.35 5.32 -30.51
CA LEU A 244 8.75 4.91 -30.41
C LEU A 244 9.04 3.68 -31.29
N PRO A 245 9.97 3.75 -32.26
CA PRO A 245 10.36 2.61 -33.08
C PRO A 245 10.86 1.43 -32.23
N GLY A 246 10.32 0.22 -32.47
CA GLY A 246 10.67 -0.96 -31.69
C GLY A 246 10.21 -0.93 -30.22
N GLY A 247 9.39 0.06 -29.85
CA GLY A 247 8.84 0.17 -28.50
C GLY A 247 7.65 -0.75 -28.25
N GLU A 248 7.53 -1.24 -27.01
CA GLU A 248 6.38 -2.00 -26.52
C GLU A 248 5.97 -1.49 -25.13
N LEU A 249 4.67 -1.20 -24.92
CA LEU A 249 4.09 -0.96 -23.62
C LEU A 249 3.41 -2.24 -23.12
N TRP A 250 3.98 -2.85 -22.11
CA TRP A 250 3.44 -4.06 -21.49
C TRP A 250 2.55 -3.70 -20.31
N VAL A 251 1.32 -4.21 -20.32
CA VAL A 251 0.28 -3.93 -19.33
C VAL A 251 -0.08 -5.22 -18.62
N VAL A 252 0.38 -5.37 -17.39
CA VAL A 252 0.15 -6.56 -16.55
C VAL A 252 -0.84 -6.21 -15.45
N GLY A 253 -2.03 -6.79 -15.51
CA GLY A 253 -3.10 -6.59 -14.54
C GLY A 253 -4.49 -6.74 -15.13
N GLN A 254 -5.48 -6.74 -14.26
CA GLN A 254 -6.89 -6.75 -14.67
C GLN A 254 -7.34 -5.34 -15.06
N VAL A 255 -8.27 -5.28 -16.01
CA VAL A 255 -8.94 -4.04 -16.39
C VAL A 255 -10.18 -3.87 -15.52
N HIS A 256 -10.26 -2.73 -14.81
CA HIS A 256 -11.44 -2.36 -14.04
C HIS A 256 -12.55 -1.88 -15.00
N GLU A 257 -13.80 -2.16 -14.67
CA GLU A 257 -14.95 -1.85 -15.52
C GLU A 257 -15.06 -0.39 -15.94
N GLU A 258 -14.68 0.55 -15.06
CA GLU A 258 -14.67 1.99 -15.35
C GLU A 258 -13.74 2.38 -16.50
N ALA A 259 -12.63 1.63 -16.68
CA ALA A 259 -11.65 1.92 -17.72
C ALA A 259 -12.03 1.31 -19.08
N VAL A 260 -12.88 0.29 -19.10
CA VAL A 260 -13.22 -0.46 -20.34
C VAL A 260 -13.64 0.44 -21.50
N PRO A 261 -14.59 1.39 -21.34
CA PRO A 261 -15.03 2.25 -22.45
C PRO A 261 -13.93 3.21 -22.93
N LEU A 262 -12.94 3.52 -22.10
CA LEU A 262 -11.86 4.46 -22.40
C LEU A 262 -10.65 3.79 -23.06
N LEU A 263 -10.60 2.45 -23.07
CA LEU A 263 -9.46 1.69 -23.57
C LEU A 263 -9.53 1.33 -25.04
N GLU A 264 -10.68 1.48 -25.70
CA GLU A 264 -10.86 1.04 -27.09
C GLU A 264 -9.79 1.58 -28.06
N PRO A 265 -9.37 2.86 -27.99
CA PRO A 265 -8.32 3.40 -28.88
C PRO A 265 -6.94 2.78 -28.66
N TYR A 266 -6.71 2.16 -27.50
CA TYR A 266 -5.40 1.60 -27.09
C TYR A 266 -5.35 0.08 -27.26
N ARG A 267 -6.49 -0.60 -27.29
CA ARG A 267 -6.56 -2.07 -27.50
C ARG A 267 -6.17 -2.48 -28.91
N GLN A 268 -6.36 -1.58 -29.87
CA GLN A 268 -6.02 -1.81 -31.29
C GLN A 268 -4.58 -1.41 -31.62
N ASP A 269 -3.88 -0.76 -30.69
CA ASP A 269 -2.48 -0.37 -30.89
C ASP A 269 -1.58 -1.61 -30.74
N PRO A 270 -0.88 -2.06 -31.80
CA PRO A 270 -0.06 -3.26 -31.75
C PRO A 270 1.17 -3.14 -30.82
N THR A 271 1.52 -1.91 -30.41
CA THR A 271 2.64 -1.67 -29.50
C THR A 271 2.22 -1.72 -28.02
N ILE A 272 0.91 -1.73 -27.72
CA ILE A 272 0.36 -1.84 -26.36
C ILE A 272 -0.14 -3.27 -26.12
N ARG A 273 0.56 -4.01 -25.28
CA ARG A 273 0.25 -5.43 -25.02
C ARG A 273 -0.42 -5.62 -23.67
N PHE A 274 -1.72 -5.88 -23.66
CA PHE A 274 -2.47 -6.27 -22.47
C PHE A 274 -2.22 -7.75 -22.15
N LEU A 275 -1.41 -8.02 -21.12
CA LEU A 275 -0.95 -9.37 -20.77
C LEU A 275 -1.82 -10.03 -19.68
N GLY A 276 -2.86 -9.34 -19.23
CA GLY A 276 -3.80 -9.85 -18.24
C GLY A 276 -3.19 -9.97 -16.82
N HIS A 277 -3.87 -10.75 -15.98
CA HIS A 277 -3.41 -10.99 -14.62
C HIS A 277 -2.23 -11.97 -14.60
N ALA A 278 -1.15 -11.61 -13.92
CA ALA A 278 0.00 -12.48 -13.73
C ALA A 278 -0.27 -13.55 -12.67
N SER A 279 -0.93 -14.66 -13.08
CA SER A 279 -0.99 -15.85 -12.24
C SER A 279 0.41 -16.43 -12.07
N GLY A 280 0.90 -16.51 -10.83
CA GLY A 280 2.28 -16.93 -10.52
C GLY A 280 3.26 -15.77 -10.31
N GLY A 281 2.77 -14.52 -10.24
CA GLY A 281 3.57 -13.34 -9.93
C GLY A 281 4.04 -12.55 -11.15
N ALA A 282 4.37 -11.28 -10.93
CA ALA A 282 4.79 -10.36 -11.97
C ALA A 282 6.33 -10.34 -12.18
N ALA A 283 7.10 -11.03 -11.38
CA ALA A 283 8.57 -10.98 -11.36
C ALA A 283 9.19 -11.18 -12.74
N ARG A 284 8.70 -12.15 -13.52
CA ARG A 284 9.18 -12.43 -14.89
C ARG A 284 9.06 -11.24 -15.86
N PHE A 285 8.06 -10.37 -15.68
CA PHE A 285 7.85 -9.22 -16.55
C PHE A 285 8.80 -8.08 -16.21
N TYR A 286 9.10 -7.87 -14.93
CA TYR A 286 10.09 -6.88 -14.51
C TYR A 286 11.46 -7.19 -15.10
N GLY A 287 11.89 -8.46 -15.07
CA GLY A 287 13.19 -8.87 -15.62
C GLY A 287 13.34 -8.63 -17.14
N GLN A 288 12.26 -8.51 -17.89
CA GLN A 288 12.25 -8.29 -19.33
C GLN A 288 11.99 -6.84 -19.76
N ALA A 289 11.62 -5.97 -18.82
CA ALA A 289 11.32 -4.58 -19.10
C ALA A 289 12.56 -3.68 -19.04
N ASP A 290 12.53 -2.52 -19.68
CA ASP A 290 13.59 -1.50 -19.66
C ASP A 290 13.29 -0.37 -18.69
N VAL A 291 12.01 -0.05 -18.54
CA VAL A 291 11.48 1.02 -17.71
C VAL A 291 10.21 0.53 -17.06
N PHE A 292 10.01 0.89 -15.81
CA PHE A 292 8.71 0.74 -15.16
C PHE A 292 8.00 2.10 -15.12
N ALA A 293 6.73 2.14 -15.52
CA ALA A 293 5.92 3.36 -15.52
C ALA A 293 4.63 3.18 -14.73
N LEU A 294 4.42 4.02 -13.71
CA LEU A 294 3.20 4.03 -12.89
C LEU A 294 2.83 5.46 -12.49
N PRO A 295 2.15 6.22 -13.35
CA PRO A 295 1.78 7.61 -13.08
C PRO A 295 0.49 7.72 -12.24
N SER A 296 0.46 7.07 -11.07
CA SER A 296 -0.72 6.98 -10.22
C SER A 296 -1.22 8.36 -9.78
N ILE A 297 -2.54 8.54 -9.78
CA ILE A 297 -3.22 9.73 -9.29
C ILE A 297 -3.28 9.73 -7.76
N VAL A 298 -3.48 8.56 -7.16
CA VAL A 298 -3.52 8.41 -5.70
C VAL A 298 -3.23 6.98 -5.26
N GLU A 299 -2.22 6.83 -4.39
CA GLU A 299 -1.82 5.58 -3.75
C GLU A 299 -1.33 5.86 -2.32
N GLY A 300 -1.36 4.86 -1.47
CA GLY A 300 -0.67 4.94 -0.18
C GLY A 300 0.85 4.81 -0.35
N SER A 301 1.25 3.68 -0.92
CA SER A 301 2.61 3.37 -1.37
C SER A 301 2.52 2.20 -2.35
N ALA A 302 2.79 2.47 -3.62
CA ALA A 302 2.62 1.51 -4.69
C ALA A 302 3.70 0.43 -4.63
N LYS A 303 3.34 -0.78 -4.14
CA LYS A 303 4.27 -1.93 -4.02
C LYS A 303 5.03 -2.20 -5.32
N THR A 304 4.38 -2.06 -6.47
CA THR A 304 4.95 -2.34 -7.78
C THR A 304 6.13 -1.41 -8.15
N THR A 305 6.25 -0.23 -7.54
CA THR A 305 7.43 0.62 -7.72
C THR A 305 8.64 0.04 -6.98
N TYR A 306 8.44 -0.54 -5.79
CA TYR A 306 9.51 -1.23 -5.05
C TYR A 306 9.96 -2.51 -5.76
N GLU A 307 9.01 -3.27 -6.32
CA GLU A 307 9.27 -4.46 -7.12
C GLU A 307 10.11 -4.12 -8.37
N ALA A 308 9.74 -3.04 -9.07
CA ALA A 308 10.48 -2.53 -10.22
C ALA A 308 11.90 -2.08 -9.85
N MET A 309 12.05 -1.33 -8.76
CA MET A 309 13.36 -0.93 -8.24
C MET A 309 14.20 -2.15 -7.86
N ALA A 310 13.60 -3.16 -7.21
CA ALA A 310 14.28 -4.41 -6.87
C ALA A 310 14.73 -5.21 -8.10
N ALA A 311 13.98 -5.13 -9.19
CA ALA A 311 14.39 -5.70 -10.49
C ALA A 311 15.45 -4.87 -11.25
N GLY A 312 15.88 -3.74 -10.68
CA GLY A 312 16.89 -2.87 -11.31
C GLY A 312 16.33 -2.04 -12.46
N LEU A 313 15.05 -1.68 -12.44
CA LEU A 313 14.43 -0.83 -13.44
C LEU A 313 14.41 0.64 -12.99
N PRO A 314 14.72 1.59 -13.89
CA PRO A 314 14.39 2.98 -13.68
C PRO A 314 12.86 3.13 -13.61
N VAL A 315 12.38 3.95 -12.69
CA VAL A 315 10.95 4.10 -12.42
C VAL A 315 10.47 5.48 -12.84
N VAL A 316 9.48 5.56 -13.72
CA VAL A 316 8.75 6.81 -14.03
C VAL A 316 7.43 6.78 -13.27
N THR A 317 7.27 7.68 -12.31
CA THR A 317 6.12 7.67 -11.41
C THR A 317 5.73 9.08 -10.99
N THR A 318 4.70 9.21 -10.16
CA THR A 318 4.27 10.47 -9.55
C THR A 318 4.60 10.49 -8.07
N LEU A 319 4.63 11.65 -7.45
CA LEU A 319 4.71 11.76 -5.98
C LEU A 319 3.53 11.02 -5.32
N ASN A 320 2.36 11.10 -5.96
CA ASN A 320 1.12 10.49 -5.49
C ASN A 320 1.11 8.95 -5.53
N ALA A 321 2.08 8.33 -6.18
CA ALA A 321 2.27 6.88 -6.10
C ALA A 321 2.85 6.44 -4.73
N GLY A 322 3.35 7.37 -3.92
CA GLY A 322 3.93 7.08 -2.62
C GLY A 322 5.19 6.21 -2.72
N SER A 323 5.97 6.38 -3.78
CA SER A 323 7.21 5.65 -4.02
C SER A 323 8.38 6.27 -3.25
N VAL A 324 9.47 5.52 -3.12
CA VAL A 324 10.75 5.94 -2.54
C VAL A 324 11.78 6.35 -3.60
N VAL A 325 11.35 6.50 -4.84
CA VAL A 325 12.15 6.95 -5.98
C VAL A 325 12.67 8.36 -5.74
N ARG A 326 13.95 8.59 -6.04
CA ARG A 326 14.57 9.92 -6.06
C ARG A 326 14.61 10.42 -7.50
N ASP A 327 14.02 11.58 -7.74
CA ASP A 327 13.94 12.18 -9.08
C ASP A 327 15.33 12.41 -9.69
N GLY A 328 15.50 11.99 -10.94
CA GLY A 328 16.78 12.09 -11.68
C GLY A 328 17.86 11.10 -11.25
N ILE A 329 17.66 10.28 -10.22
CA ILE A 329 18.65 9.32 -9.70
C ILE A 329 18.19 7.89 -9.90
N ASP A 330 17.03 7.52 -9.38
CA ASP A 330 16.47 6.16 -9.45
C ASP A 330 15.43 6.03 -10.59
N GLY A 331 15.16 7.12 -11.27
CA GLY A 331 14.13 7.30 -12.26
C GLY A 331 13.62 8.73 -12.27
N PHE A 332 12.34 8.93 -12.57
CA PHE A 332 11.74 10.27 -12.66
C PHE A 332 10.41 10.36 -11.92
N ILE A 333 10.21 11.48 -11.24
CA ILE A 333 8.93 11.87 -10.64
C ILE A 333 8.29 12.92 -11.55
N VAL A 334 7.10 12.63 -12.07
CA VAL A 334 6.33 13.54 -12.92
C VAL A 334 5.08 14.01 -12.19
N PRO A 335 4.56 15.21 -12.50
CA PRO A 335 3.26 15.64 -11.98
C PRO A 335 2.15 14.66 -12.41
N ILE A 336 1.12 14.51 -11.57
CA ILE A 336 -0.10 13.79 -11.99
C ILE A 336 -0.72 14.47 -13.21
N ARG A 337 -1.28 13.69 -14.14
CA ARG A 337 -2.00 14.18 -15.33
C ARG A 337 -1.12 14.91 -16.36
N ASP A 338 0.19 14.99 -16.14
CA ASP A 338 1.13 15.65 -17.07
C ASP A 338 1.67 14.65 -18.10
N GLN A 339 0.95 14.52 -19.22
CA GLN A 339 1.32 13.63 -20.31
C GLN A 339 2.61 14.08 -21.01
N ASP A 340 2.88 15.38 -21.07
CA ASP A 340 4.10 15.89 -21.70
C ASP A 340 5.33 15.58 -20.86
N ALA A 341 5.23 15.67 -19.55
CA ALA A 341 6.29 15.20 -18.64
C ALA A 341 6.53 13.68 -18.81
N LEU A 342 5.47 12.87 -18.89
CA LEU A 342 5.61 11.44 -19.17
C LEU A 342 6.33 11.18 -20.48
N LYS A 343 5.92 11.86 -21.57
CA LYS A 343 6.56 11.76 -22.89
C LYS A 343 8.02 12.12 -22.83
N ARG A 344 8.38 13.25 -22.25
CA ARG A 344 9.79 13.70 -22.13
C ARG A 344 10.65 12.68 -21.39
N ARG A 345 10.15 12.11 -20.28
CA ARG A 345 10.93 11.16 -19.47
C ARG A 345 11.06 9.79 -20.14
N LEU A 346 10.00 9.30 -20.76
CA LEU A 346 10.06 8.04 -21.53
C LEU A 346 10.97 8.15 -22.74
N LEU A 347 10.89 9.26 -23.50
CA LEU A 347 11.77 9.53 -24.64
C LEU A 347 13.25 9.59 -24.19
N PHE A 348 13.53 10.32 -23.12
CA PHE A 348 14.89 10.39 -22.56
C PHE A 348 15.44 8.99 -22.25
N LEU A 349 14.67 8.12 -21.61
CA LEU A 349 15.12 6.76 -21.27
C LEU A 349 15.24 5.85 -22.53
N TYR A 350 14.43 6.10 -23.55
CA TYR A 350 14.53 5.45 -24.84
C TYR A 350 15.83 5.80 -25.56
N GLU A 351 16.16 7.08 -25.64
CA GLU A 351 17.35 7.59 -26.33
C GLU A 351 18.65 7.32 -25.54
N ASN A 352 18.56 7.31 -24.20
CA ASN A 352 19.72 7.23 -23.31
C ASN A 352 19.76 5.90 -22.53
N ARG A 353 19.91 4.78 -23.22
CA ARG A 353 19.89 3.41 -22.64
C ARG A 353 20.93 3.20 -21.52
N HIS A 354 22.07 3.86 -21.62
CA HIS A 354 23.11 3.80 -20.58
C HIS A 354 22.63 4.50 -19.30
N ALA A 355 22.06 5.69 -19.41
CA ALA A 355 21.48 6.41 -18.26
C ALA A 355 20.33 5.62 -17.64
N ALA A 356 19.46 5.01 -18.45
CA ALA A 356 18.38 4.15 -17.95
C ALA A 356 18.92 2.98 -17.11
N ARG A 357 20.00 2.32 -17.54
CA ARG A 357 20.65 1.25 -16.76
C ARG A 357 21.24 1.76 -15.46
N ALA A 358 21.98 2.86 -15.50
CA ALA A 358 22.57 3.47 -14.30
C ALA A 358 21.50 3.87 -13.27
N MET A 359 20.36 4.43 -13.72
CA MET A 359 19.21 4.73 -12.85
C MET A 359 18.61 3.45 -12.28
N GLY A 360 18.49 2.38 -13.04
CA GLY A 360 18.00 1.08 -12.56
C GLY A 360 18.90 0.47 -11.48
N GLU A 361 20.22 0.55 -11.65
CA GLU A 361 21.19 0.11 -10.63
C GLU A 361 21.07 0.95 -9.35
N ALA A 362 20.94 2.27 -9.48
CA ALA A 362 20.70 3.17 -8.35
C ALA A 362 19.37 2.85 -7.64
N ALA A 363 18.31 2.56 -8.40
CA ALA A 363 17.02 2.15 -7.88
C ALA A 363 17.12 0.87 -7.05
N ARG A 364 17.83 -0.17 -7.57
CA ARG A 364 18.04 -1.42 -6.84
C ARG A 364 18.83 -1.21 -5.56
N LYS A 365 19.87 -0.41 -5.59
CA LYS A 365 20.63 -0.06 -4.40
C LYS A 365 19.76 0.66 -3.37
N ARG A 366 18.98 1.65 -3.82
CA ARG A 366 18.07 2.43 -2.95
C ARG A 366 17.03 1.59 -2.26
N VAL A 367 16.39 0.67 -2.99
CA VAL A 367 15.29 -0.13 -2.44
C VAL A 367 15.78 -1.17 -1.43
N GLY A 368 17.07 -1.47 -1.40
CA GLY A 368 17.71 -2.31 -0.37
C GLY A 368 17.51 -1.78 1.06
N ASP A 369 17.35 -0.46 1.23
CA ASP A 369 17.07 0.17 2.53
C ASP A 369 15.62 -0.11 3.04
N PHE A 370 14.78 -0.74 2.21
CA PHE A 370 13.36 -0.99 2.47
C PHE A 370 13.07 -2.49 2.57
N SER A 371 13.86 -3.19 3.38
CA SER A 371 13.65 -4.60 3.70
C SER A 371 12.62 -4.79 4.82
N TRP A 372 12.14 -6.01 4.99
CA TRP A 372 11.25 -6.36 6.10
C TRP A 372 11.93 -6.21 7.46
N GLU A 373 13.23 -6.45 7.55
CA GLU A 373 14.03 -6.24 8.75
C GLU A 373 14.07 -4.76 9.13
N THR A 374 14.28 -3.87 8.15
CA THR A 374 14.23 -2.41 8.37
C THR A 374 12.82 -1.95 8.79
N TYR A 375 11.77 -2.51 8.19
CA TYR A 375 10.38 -2.23 8.56
C TYR A 375 10.12 -2.61 10.03
N GLU A 376 10.53 -3.80 10.45
CA GLU A 376 10.37 -4.28 11.82
C GLU A 376 11.17 -3.46 12.82
N SER A 377 12.42 -3.12 12.50
CA SER A 377 13.26 -2.27 13.35
C SER A 377 12.59 -0.92 13.62
N ARG A 378 12.09 -0.25 12.59
CA ARG A 378 11.36 1.03 12.74
C ARG A 378 10.09 0.92 13.58
N LEU A 379 9.39 -0.20 13.51
CA LEU A 379 8.24 -0.46 14.38
C LEU A 379 8.65 -0.66 15.84
N ILE A 380 9.74 -1.39 16.08
CA ILE A 380 10.29 -1.60 17.41
C ILE A 380 10.69 -0.26 18.04
N ASP A 381 11.35 0.59 17.26
CA ASP A 381 11.74 1.95 17.71
C ASP A 381 10.50 2.80 18.06
N LEU A 382 9.44 2.75 17.22
CA LEU A 382 8.18 3.43 17.47
C LEU A 382 7.50 2.95 18.77
N TYR A 383 7.49 1.63 19.01
CA TYR A 383 6.95 1.08 20.25
C TYR A 383 7.77 1.52 21.47
N GLY A 384 9.09 1.55 21.35
CA GLY A 384 10.01 2.05 22.38
C GLY A 384 9.79 3.52 22.69
N GLU A 385 9.67 4.38 21.67
CA GLU A 385 9.37 5.81 21.79
C GLU A 385 8.07 6.07 22.57
N LEU A 386 7.00 5.36 22.19
CA LEU A 386 5.68 5.51 22.84
C LEU A 386 5.70 5.11 24.32
N MET A 387 6.57 4.19 24.71
CA MET A 387 6.71 3.75 26.10
C MET A 387 7.70 4.60 26.91
N GLY A 388 8.32 5.62 26.33
CA GLY A 388 9.32 6.45 27.01
C GLY A 388 10.64 5.72 27.31
N ALA A 389 10.85 4.53 26.72
CA ALA A 389 12.11 3.81 26.76
C ALA A 389 13.03 4.41 25.69
N GLY A 390 13.95 5.28 26.08
CA GLY A 390 15.02 5.70 25.19
C GLY A 390 15.74 4.46 24.64
N GLN A 391 15.91 4.39 23.32
CA GLN A 391 16.60 3.40 22.50
C GLN A 391 16.75 2.02 23.15
N VAL A 392 15.83 1.11 22.82
CA VAL A 392 16.05 -0.31 23.10
C VAL A 392 17.25 -0.76 22.26
N ARG A 393 18.41 -0.88 22.89
CA ARG A 393 19.61 -1.44 22.27
C ARG A 393 19.26 -2.84 21.80
N THR A 394 19.30 -3.07 20.50
CA THR A 394 19.35 -4.41 19.92
C THR A 394 20.57 -5.11 20.50
N GLY A 395 20.36 -6.00 21.45
CA GLY A 395 21.40 -6.82 22.02
C GLY A 395 21.93 -7.80 20.97
N GLY A 396 22.96 -7.41 20.25
CA GLY A 396 23.90 -8.32 19.62
C GLY A 396 24.80 -8.86 20.71
N GLY A 397 24.49 -10.03 21.24
CA GLY A 397 25.33 -10.78 22.15
C GLY A 397 25.76 -12.07 21.45
N ALA A 398 26.86 -12.01 20.74
CA ALA A 398 27.72 -13.16 20.60
C ALA A 398 28.92 -12.89 21.52
N ASP A 399 29.07 -13.75 22.50
CA ASP A 399 30.38 -14.14 23.03
C ASP A 399 30.18 -15.24 24.10
N ALA A 400 30.47 -16.44 23.72
CA ALA A 400 31.33 -17.44 24.37
C ALA A 400 31.11 -18.80 23.72
#